data_647613b4fc8092376bf98b98250944ca
#
_entry.id   647613b4fc8092376bf98b98250944ca
#
_cell.length_a   1.000
_cell.length_b   1.000
_cell.length_c   1.000
_cell.angle_alpha   90.00
_cell.angle_beta   90.00
_cell.angle_gamma   90.00
#
_symmetry.space_group_name_H-M   'P 1'
#
loop_
_entity.id
_entity.type
_entity.pdbx_description
1 polymer ?
#
loop_
_entity_poly.entity_id
_entity_poly.type
_entity_poly.pdbx_seq_one_letter_code
_entity_poly.pdbx_strand_id
1 'polypeptide(L)'
;MDNNQQLISKFYSAFQKLDYKTMNSCYIGEIVFFDPAFELLRGDEVRNMWEMLCKNAKDFSLTFDHITKLDDEYYTCEWVATYIFSGTGRKVVNRVKANMRFEDGQIVEHSDAFSLHKWSSQALGFMGQLFGWNSFFQRKIKNKARKRLLKFMQSKQ
;
A
#
# COMPACT_ATOMS: atom_id res chain seq x y z
N MET A 1 5.82 22.63 6.93
CA MET A 1 5.78 21.59 5.88
C MET A 1 5.88 22.24 4.52
N ASP A 2 6.75 21.72 3.68
CA ASP A 2 6.79 22.14 2.28
C ASP A 2 5.63 21.53 1.45
N ASN A 3 5.54 21.90 0.17
CA ASN A 3 4.44 21.44 -0.69
C ASN A 3 4.39 19.91 -0.85
N ASN A 4 5.56 19.26 -0.94
CA ASN A 4 5.62 17.79 -1.08
C ASN A 4 5.18 17.09 0.20
N GLN A 5 5.58 17.60 1.36
CA GLN A 5 5.11 17.09 2.65
C GLN A 5 3.58 17.28 2.80
N GLN A 6 3.06 18.41 2.33
CA GLN A 6 1.59 18.64 2.31
C GLN A 6 0.88 17.65 1.39
N LEU A 7 1.49 17.30 0.23
CA LEU A 7 0.91 16.30 -0.67
C LEU A 7 0.90 14.91 -0.06
N ILE A 8 1.96 14.52 0.68
CA ILE A 8 1.98 13.27 1.44
C ILE A 8 0.87 13.26 2.50
N SER A 9 0.72 14.35 3.25
CA SER A 9 -0.36 14.48 4.24
C SER A 9 -1.74 14.36 3.60
N LYS A 10 -1.94 14.99 2.44
CA LYS A 10 -3.18 14.87 1.65
C LYS A 10 -3.44 13.41 1.23
N PHE A 11 -2.42 12.71 0.75
CA PHE A 11 -2.52 11.31 0.33
C PHE A 11 -2.99 10.42 1.48
N TYR A 12 -2.33 10.47 2.65
CA TYR A 12 -2.68 9.62 3.77
C TYR A 12 -3.97 10.06 4.48
N SER A 13 -4.29 11.35 4.50
CA SER A 13 -5.59 11.83 4.99
C SER A 13 -6.75 11.30 4.12
N ALA A 14 -6.53 11.22 2.82
CA ALA A 14 -7.49 10.59 1.90
C ALA A 14 -7.59 9.08 2.16
N PHE A 15 -6.46 8.40 2.39
CA PHE A 15 -6.44 6.98 2.72
C PHE A 15 -7.18 6.67 4.02
N GLN A 16 -7.08 7.52 5.04
CA GLN A 16 -7.87 7.39 6.28
C GLN A 16 -9.37 7.32 6.01
N LYS A 17 -9.82 8.01 4.96
CA LYS A 17 -11.23 8.07 4.54
C LYS A 17 -11.58 7.07 3.44
N LEU A 18 -10.62 6.23 3.03
CA LEU A 18 -10.74 5.31 1.90
C LEU A 18 -11.10 6.03 0.58
N ASP A 19 -10.65 7.28 0.45
CA ASP A 19 -10.86 8.11 -0.74
C ASP A 19 -9.73 7.86 -1.76
N TYR A 20 -9.83 6.74 -2.46
CA TYR A 20 -8.84 6.35 -3.47
C TYR A 20 -8.73 7.36 -4.62
N LYS A 21 -9.79 8.10 -4.91
CA LYS A 21 -9.76 9.11 -5.99
C LYS A 21 -8.81 10.25 -5.66
N THR A 22 -8.90 10.77 -4.44
CA THR A 22 -7.97 11.81 -3.96
C THR A 22 -6.55 11.26 -3.83
N MET A 23 -6.37 10.02 -3.32
CA MET A 23 -5.06 9.37 -3.29
C MET A 23 -4.44 9.33 -4.69
N ASN A 24 -5.16 8.82 -5.67
CA ASN A 24 -4.67 8.67 -7.04
C ASN A 24 -4.40 10.04 -7.72
N SER A 25 -5.08 11.10 -7.31
CA SER A 25 -4.82 12.45 -7.82
C SER A 25 -3.46 13.01 -7.41
N CYS A 26 -2.81 12.43 -6.39
CA CYS A 26 -1.47 12.83 -5.95
C CYS A 26 -0.35 12.27 -6.82
N TYR A 27 -0.66 11.32 -7.69
CA TYR A 27 0.30 10.63 -8.57
C TYR A 27 0.32 11.22 -9.98
N ILE A 28 1.49 11.11 -10.64
CA ILE A 28 1.56 11.30 -12.10
C ILE A 28 0.94 10.11 -12.83
N GLY A 29 0.69 10.27 -14.15
CA GLY A 29 0.14 9.20 -15.00
C GLY A 29 0.94 7.92 -14.98
N GLU A 30 2.25 8.03 -15.07
CA GLU A 30 3.20 6.90 -15.15
C GLU A 30 3.80 6.51 -13.80
N ILE A 31 3.05 6.67 -12.71
CA ILE A 31 3.47 6.29 -11.35
C ILE A 31 4.06 4.89 -11.30
N VAL A 32 5.18 4.74 -10.59
CA VAL A 32 5.79 3.44 -10.28
C VAL A 32 5.62 3.16 -8.80
N PHE A 33 5.09 2.00 -8.48
CA PHE A 33 4.84 1.56 -7.11
C PHE A 33 5.49 0.20 -6.85
N PHE A 34 5.98 0.00 -5.63
CA PHE A 34 6.48 -1.29 -5.16
C PHE A 34 6.09 -1.53 -3.71
N ASP A 35 5.63 -2.75 -3.41
CA ASP A 35 5.53 -3.26 -2.05
C ASP A 35 5.88 -4.76 -1.99
N PRO A 36 6.02 -5.34 -0.77
CA PRO A 36 6.37 -6.76 -0.65
C PRO A 36 5.32 -7.74 -1.15
N ALA A 37 4.05 -7.33 -1.28
CA ALA A 37 2.96 -8.22 -1.69
C ALA A 37 2.67 -8.15 -3.19
N PHE A 38 2.41 -6.94 -3.71
CA PHE A 38 2.10 -6.72 -5.13
C PHE A 38 3.34 -6.66 -6.01
N GLU A 39 4.52 -6.40 -5.42
CA GLU A 39 5.76 -6.16 -6.11
C GLU A 39 5.64 -4.92 -7.02
N LEU A 40 6.22 -4.92 -8.20
CA LEU A 40 6.25 -3.75 -9.07
C LEU A 40 4.93 -3.56 -9.82
N LEU A 41 4.33 -2.40 -9.65
CA LEU A 41 3.13 -1.95 -10.37
C LEU A 41 3.40 -0.62 -11.08
N ARG A 42 2.70 -0.34 -12.18
CA ARG A 42 2.85 0.89 -12.97
C ARG A 42 1.51 1.46 -13.38
N GLY A 43 1.40 2.79 -13.36
CA GLY A 43 0.26 3.52 -13.94
C GLY A 43 -1.09 3.06 -13.42
N ASP A 44 -1.95 2.57 -14.30
CA ASP A 44 -3.30 2.15 -13.93
C ASP A 44 -3.36 0.94 -12.99
N GLU A 45 -2.34 0.09 -12.98
CA GLU A 45 -2.25 -0.99 -12.01
C GLU A 45 -2.20 -0.42 -10.57
N VAL A 46 -1.43 0.65 -10.35
CA VAL A 46 -1.31 1.31 -9.04
C VAL A 46 -2.66 1.91 -8.63
N ARG A 47 -3.33 2.62 -9.54
CA ARG A 47 -4.64 3.25 -9.28
C ARG A 47 -5.69 2.21 -8.96
N ASN A 48 -5.72 1.12 -9.69
CA ASN A 48 -6.66 0.02 -9.45
C ASN A 48 -6.35 -0.72 -8.15
N MET A 49 -5.08 -0.85 -7.77
CA MET A 49 -4.69 -1.43 -6.47
C MET A 49 -5.30 -0.62 -5.31
N TRP A 50 -5.12 0.69 -5.30
CA TRP A 50 -5.70 1.53 -4.24
C TRP A 50 -7.23 1.51 -4.25
N GLU A 51 -7.84 1.55 -5.42
CA GLU A 51 -9.30 1.42 -5.54
C GLU A 51 -9.79 0.10 -4.96
N MET A 52 -9.18 -1.01 -5.34
CA MET A 52 -9.53 -2.34 -4.84
C MET A 52 -9.37 -2.42 -3.32
N LEU A 53 -8.22 -1.97 -2.79
CA LEU A 53 -7.96 -2.01 -1.35
C LEU A 53 -8.94 -1.15 -0.56
N CYS A 54 -9.24 0.05 -1.04
CA CYS A 54 -10.20 0.94 -0.38
C CYS A 54 -11.63 0.39 -0.42
N LYS A 55 -12.06 -0.16 -1.55
CA LYS A 55 -13.41 -0.74 -1.70
C LYS A 55 -13.60 -2.00 -0.87
N ASN A 56 -12.56 -2.78 -0.66
CA ASN A 56 -12.61 -4.04 0.10
C ASN A 56 -12.21 -3.90 1.56
N ALA A 57 -11.84 -2.70 2.01
CA ALA A 57 -11.41 -2.45 3.37
C ALA A 57 -12.55 -2.75 4.36
N LYS A 58 -12.21 -3.43 5.47
CA LYS A 58 -13.15 -3.81 6.51
C LYS A 58 -12.59 -3.43 7.87
N ASP A 59 -13.37 -2.68 8.65
CA ASP A 59 -12.97 -2.17 9.97
C ASP A 59 -11.60 -1.47 9.93
N PHE A 60 -11.45 -0.60 8.92
CA PHE A 60 -10.19 0.04 8.59
C PHE A 60 -9.97 1.31 9.42
N SER A 61 -8.75 1.44 9.94
CA SER A 61 -8.24 2.69 10.50
C SER A 61 -6.78 2.84 10.12
N LEU A 62 -6.33 4.09 10.00
CA LEU A 62 -4.97 4.41 9.61
C LEU A 62 -4.47 5.62 10.39
N THR A 63 -3.23 5.52 10.87
CA THR A 63 -2.47 6.65 11.39
C THR A 63 -1.20 6.80 10.57
N PHE A 64 -0.71 8.03 10.43
CA PHE A 64 0.56 8.31 9.75
C PHE A 64 1.32 9.43 10.47
N ASP A 65 2.63 9.38 10.37
CA ASP A 65 3.53 10.31 11.05
C ASP A 65 4.91 10.33 10.38
N HIS A 66 5.84 11.11 10.93
CA HIS A 66 7.24 11.16 10.48
C HIS A 66 7.40 11.45 8.99
N ILE A 67 6.64 12.45 8.48
CA ILE A 67 6.83 12.94 7.12
C ILE A 67 8.16 13.70 7.09
N THR A 68 9.19 13.07 6.51
CA THR A 68 10.57 13.57 6.55
C THR A 68 11.09 13.79 5.14
N LYS A 69 11.61 14.98 4.90
CA LYS A 69 12.37 15.30 3.70
C LYS A 69 13.77 14.70 3.83
N LEU A 70 14.17 13.87 2.87
CA LEU A 70 15.54 13.32 2.79
C LEU A 70 16.46 14.23 1.96
N ASP A 71 15.96 14.67 0.81
CA ASP A 71 16.60 15.63 -0.09
C ASP A 71 15.54 16.37 -0.91
N ASP A 72 15.92 16.99 -2.02
CA ASP A 72 14.96 17.79 -2.80
C ASP A 72 13.91 16.98 -3.53
N GLU A 73 14.14 15.69 -3.77
CA GLU A 73 13.20 14.80 -4.48
C GLU A 73 12.60 13.74 -3.58
N TYR A 74 13.33 13.26 -2.55
CA TYR A 74 12.95 12.07 -1.77
C TYR A 74 12.41 12.42 -0.39
N TYR A 75 11.32 11.75 -0.06
CA TYR A 75 10.61 11.90 1.22
C TYR A 75 10.24 10.53 1.79
N THR A 76 10.10 10.46 3.11
CA THR A 76 9.59 9.27 3.80
C THR A 76 8.40 9.61 4.67
N CYS A 77 7.58 8.59 4.93
CA CYS A 77 6.47 8.67 5.87
C CYS A 77 6.28 7.30 6.53
N GLU A 78 5.91 7.29 7.79
CA GLU A 78 5.53 6.06 8.49
C GLU A 78 4.02 6.02 8.64
N TRP A 79 3.40 4.86 8.39
CA TRP A 79 1.97 4.69 8.57
C TRP A 79 1.63 3.31 9.13
N VAL A 80 0.52 3.25 9.83
CA VAL A 80 0.01 2.01 10.43
C VAL A 80 -1.45 1.87 10.04
N ALA A 81 -1.77 0.76 9.37
CA ALA A 81 -3.14 0.39 9.06
C ALA A 81 -3.60 -0.76 9.94
N THR A 82 -4.79 -0.63 10.48
CA THR A 82 -5.47 -1.68 11.24
C THR A 82 -6.76 -2.04 10.50
N TYR A 83 -6.95 -3.32 10.19
CA TYR A 83 -8.11 -3.78 9.44
C TYR A 83 -8.36 -5.27 9.67
N ILE A 84 -9.51 -5.74 9.22
CA ILE A 84 -9.84 -7.17 9.17
C ILE A 84 -9.50 -7.71 7.78
N PHE A 85 -8.63 -8.71 7.73
CA PHE A 85 -8.33 -9.41 6.48
C PHE A 85 -9.52 -10.29 6.09
N SER A 86 -10.15 -9.97 4.96
CA SER A 86 -11.40 -10.60 4.53
C SER A 86 -11.27 -12.10 4.23
N GLY A 87 -10.06 -12.56 3.84
CA GLY A 87 -9.81 -13.98 3.54
C GLY A 87 -9.91 -14.90 4.74
N THR A 88 -9.68 -14.41 5.96
CA THR A 88 -9.68 -15.21 7.19
C THR A 88 -10.52 -14.62 8.34
N GLY A 89 -10.93 -13.36 8.23
CA GLY A 89 -11.59 -12.63 9.31
C GLY A 89 -10.64 -12.20 10.43
N ARG A 90 -9.34 -12.33 10.25
CA ARG A 90 -8.34 -12.01 11.28
C ARG A 90 -7.95 -10.52 11.24
N LYS A 91 -7.69 -9.95 12.41
CA LYS A 91 -7.22 -8.57 12.55
C LYS A 91 -5.74 -8.47 12.16
N VAL A 92 -5.43 -7.47 11.34
CA VAL A 92 -4.06 -7.12 10.92
C VAL A 92 -3.74 -5.71 11.39
N VAL A 93 -2.56 -5.54 11.97
CA VAL A 93 -1.94 -4.23 12.23
C VAL A 93 -0.66 -4.20 11.41
N ASN A 94 -0.66 -3.46 10.30
CA ASN A 94 0.48 -3.39 9.39
C ASN A 94 1.21 -2.07 9.56
N ARG A 95 2.49 -2.14 9.92
CA ARG A 95 3.38 -0.98 10.08
C ARG A 95 4.24 -0.87 8.83
N VAL A 96 4.18 0.29 8.19
CA VAL A 96 4.78 0.51 6.88
C VAL A 96 5.63 1.76 6.90
N LYS A 97 6.79 1.67 6.26
CA LYS A 97 7.61 2.83 5.93
C LYS A 97 7.51 3.09 4.43
N ALA A 98 6.98 4.24 4.08
CA ALA A 98 6.84 4.69 2.70
C ALA A 98 8.05 5.54 2.29
N ASN A 99 8.50 5.35 1.05
CA ASN A 99 9.46 6.24 0.38
C ASN A 99 8.79 6.76 -0.88
N MET A 100 8.89 8.05 -1.10
CA MET A 100 8.26 8.72 -2.26
C MET A 100 9.27 9.64 -2.93
N ARG A 101 9.32 9.59 -4.28
CA ARG A 101 10.06 10.54 -5.09
C ARG A 101 9.10 11.49 -5.79
N PHE A 102 9.49 12.75 -5.86
CA PHE A 102 8.69 13.83 -6.42
C PHE A 102 9.37 14.45 -7.64
N GLU A 103 8.57 14.77 -8.64
CA GLU A 103 8.93 15.64 -9.75
C GLU A 103 7.77 16.61 -9.99
N ASP A 104 8.09 17.91 -10.17
CA ASP A 104 7.10 18.96 -10.44
C ASP A 104 5.87 18.95 -9.51
N GLY A 105 6.12 18.66 -8.23
CA GLY A 105 5.07 18.67 -7.20
C GLY A 105 4.11 17.47 -7.23
N GLN A 106 4.46 16.40 -7.94
CA GLN A 106 3.69 15.17 -7.98
C GLN A 106 4.55 13.96 -7.60
N ILE A 107 3.91 12.91 -7.06
CA ILE A 107 4.58 11.66 -6.71
C ILE A 107 4.80 10.85 -7.99
N VAL A 108 6.07 10.57 -8.30
CA VAL A 108 6.48 9.78 -9.49
C VAL A 108 6.88 8.35 -9.13
N GLU A 109 7.35 8.14 -7.90
CA GLU A 109 7.65 6.81 -7.36
C GLU A 109 7.15 6.71 -5.92
N HIS A 110 6.62 5.56 -5.56
CA HIS A 110 6.16 5.24 -4.22
C HIS A 110 6.52 3.79 -3.90
N SER A 111 7.26 3.57 -2.84
CA SER A 111 7.51 2.22 -2.33
C SER A 111 7.12 2.10 -0.87
N ASP A 112 6.48 0.99 -0.52
CA ASP A 112 6.12 0.64 0.83
C ASP A 112 6.97 -0.53 1.32
N ALA A 113 7.55 -0.42 2.50
CA ALA A 113 8.33 -1.47 3.13
C ALA A 113 7.61 -1.95 4.40
N PHE A 114 7.32 -3.23 4.46
CA PHE A 114 6.78 -3.91 5.64
C PHE A 114 7.23 -5.38 5.65
N SER A 115 7.11 -6.03 6.82
CA SER A 115 7.44 -7.46 6.94
C SER A 115 6.28 -8.31 6.44
N LEU A 116 6.48 -9.01 5.30
CA LEU A 116 5.49 -9.94 4.78
C LEU A 116 5.27 -11.13 5.72
N HIS A 117 6.31 -11.54 6.46
CA HIS A 117 6.19 -12.57 7.51
C HIS A 117 5.25 -12.11 8.64
N LYS A 118 5.46 -10.90 9.17
CA LYS A 118 4.58 -10.36 10.23
C LYS A 118 3.15 -10.18 9.74
N TRP A 119 2.98 -9.70 8.52
CA TRP A 119 1.67 -9.58 7.90
C TRP A 119 0.98 -10.94 7.79
N SER A 120 1.67 -11.94 7.23
CA SER A 120 1.11 -13.29 7.04
C SER A 120 0.81 -14.00 8.37
N SER A 121 1.62 -13.77 9.41
CA SER A 121 1.37 -14.30 10.75
C SER A 121 0.07 -13.78 11.32
N GLN A 122 -0.26 -12.52 11.11
CA GLN A 122 -1.51 -11.90 11.55
C GLN A 122 -2.70 -12.32 10.67
N ALA A 123 -2.54 -12.21 9.35
CA ALA A 123 -3.62 -12.45 8.39
C ALA A 123 -3.99 -13.92 8.24
N LEU A 124 -3.01 -14.81 8.26
CA LEU A 124 -3.17 -16.25 8.01
C LEU A 124 -3.02 -17.12 9.27
N GLY A 125 -2.66 -16.51 10.41
CA GLY A 125 -2.51 -17.21 11.69
C GLY A 125 -1.37 -18.21 11.71
N PHE A 126 -1.63 -19.42 12.22
CA PHE A 126 -0.63 -20.47 12.42
C PHE A 126 0.19 -20.78 11.15
N MET A 127 -0.47 -20.88 10.01
CA MET A 127 0.21 -21.13 8.72
C MET A 127 1.19 -20.00 8.38
N GLY A 128 0.79 -18.76 8.62
CA GLY A 128 1.67 -17.60 8.42
C GLY A 128 2.84 -17.55 9.38
N GLN A 129 2.65 -17.97 10.65
CA GLN A 129 3.74 -18.06 11.62
C GLN A 129 4.79 -19.10 11.22
N LEU A 130 4.36 -20.29 10.80
CA LEU A 130 5.26 -21.36 10.42
C LEU A 130 5.95 -21.15 9.08
N PHE A 131 5.23 -20.66 8.09
CA PHE A 131 5.70 -20.64 6.70
C PHE A 131 5.93 -19.23 6.14
N GLY A 132 5.53 -18.18 6.86
CA GLY A 132 5.61 -16.79 6.36
C GLY A 132 7.02 -16.28 6.06
N TRP A 133 8.07 -16.93 6.57
CA TRP A 133 9.47 -16.66 6.25
C TRP A 133 9.95 -17.40 5.00
N ASN A 134 9.22 -18.43 4.56
CA ASN A 134 9.59 -19.29 3.44
C ASN A 134 9.31 -18.58 2.10
N SER A 135 10.29 -18.53 1.21
CA SER A 135 10.17 -17.83 -0.08
C SER A 135 9.10 -18.42 -0.99
N PHE A 136 8.91 -19.71 -0.97
CA PHE A 136 7.86 -20.40 -1.75
C PHE A 136 6.45 -20.01 -1.26
N PHE A 137 6.26 -19.97 0.05
CA PHE A 137 5.00 -19.54 0.65
C PHE A 137 4.73 -18.05 0.36
N GLN A 138 5.75 -17.20 0.49
CA GLN A 138 5.66 -15.79 0.15
C GLN A 138 5.31 -15.59 -1.34
N ARG A 139 5.87 -16.41 -2.22
CA ARG A 139 5.54 -16.36 -3.65
C ARG A 139 4.06 -16.66 -3.90
N LYS A 140 3.47 -17.58 -3.17
CA LYS A 140 2.03 -17.87 -3.23
C LYS A 140 1.19 -16.66 -2.81
N ILE A 141 1.57 -15.97 -1.75
CA ILE A 141 0.89 -14.75 -1.27
C ILE A 141 0.95 -13.67 -2.36
N LYS A 142 2.12 -13.41 -2.93
CA LYS A 142 2.33 -12.41 -3.99
C LYS A 142 1.52 -12.74 -5.24
N ASN A 143 1.54 -13.99 -5.68
CA ASN A 143 0.77 -14.44 -6.84
C ASN A 143 -0.73 -14.27 -6.62
N LYS A 144 -1.22 -14.56 -5.43
CA LYS A 144 -2.63 -14.38 -5.08
C LYS A 144 -3.04 -12.90 -5.05
N ALA A 145 -2.18 -12.02 -4.53
CA ALA A 145 -2.42 -10.59 -4.52
C ALA A 145 -2.53 -10.03 -5.95
N ARG A 146 -1.57 -10.37 -6.82
CA ARG A 146 -1.59 -9.94 -8.23
C ARG A 146 -2.79 -10.50 -9.00
N LYS A 147 -3.15 -11.74 -8.75
CA LYS A 147 -4.33 -12.37 -9.37
C LYS A 147 -5.63 -11.64 -9.01
N ARG A 148 -5.76 -11.25 -7.75
CA ARG A 148 -6.91 -10.48 -7.28
C ARG A 148 -6.97 -9.11 -7.97
N LEU A 149 -5.83 -8.45 -8.10
CA LEU A 149 -5.75 -7.16 -8.79
C LEU A 149 -6.13 -7.29 -10.27
N LEU A 150 -5.59 -8.28 -10.99
CA LEU A 150 -5.94 -8.51 -12.39
C LEU A 150 -7.42 -8.80 -12.57
N LYS A 151 -8.00 -9.62 -11.69
CA LYS A 151 -9.44 -9.91 -11.70
C LYS A 151 -10.27 -8.66 -11.45
N PHE A 152 -9.87 -7.81 -10.51
CA PHE A 152 -10.52 -6.54 -10.25
C PHE A 152 -10.49 -5.62 -11.47
N MET A 153 -9.33 -5.48 -12.11
CA MET A 153 -9.16 -4.66 -13.32
C MET A 153 -10.03 -5.18 -14.47
N GLN A 154 -10.09 -6.50 -14.67
CA GLN A 154 -10.92 -7.13 -15.71
C GLN A 154 -12.41 -6.92 -15.44
N SER A 155 -12.86 -6.92 -14.21
CA SER A 155 -14.26 -6.72 -13.84
C SER A 155 -14.80 -5.32 -14.17
N LYS A 156 -13.91 -4.36 -14.44
CA LYS A 156 -14.24 -2.97 -14.78
C LYS A 156 -14.36 -2.72 -16.28
N GLN A 157 -14.03 -3.69 -17.11
CA GLN A 157 -14.09 -3.60 -18.57
C GLN A 157 -15.46 -4.00 -19.12
#